data_53c2f12e7bfebe1f927329473f471de2
#
_entry.id   53c2f12e7bfebe1f927329473f471de2
#
_cell.length_a   1.000
_cell.length_b   1.000
_cell.length_c   1.000
_cell.angle_alpha   90.00
_cell.angle_beta   90.00
_cell.angle_gamma   90.00
#
_symmetry.space_group_name_H-M   'P 1'
#
loop_
_entity.id
_entity.type
_entity.pdbx_description
1 polymer ?
#
loop_
_entity_poly.entity_id
_entity_poly.type
_entity_poly.pdbx_seq_one_letter_code
_entity_poly.pdbx_strand_id
1 'polypeptide(L)'
;MRTQTFGIEMETTGLGRERTAKAIAAYFGTEAVYHGRHLDDWRVPMPDGRHWTVERDGSVTEPCAEVVSPVCRWEDIPMVLGVAKAIRAAGGRTDSSCGIHIHIGLGAHTPQSLRRLVNIVNAKEDLLTQALGITPSRRARWCQPVEPRFLEELNRRKPDTMDGFAAIWYRWNSGSTNWRSCADCHYDSSRYHLLNLHATFSTERPAHTIEFRAFNGTLEPRKIQAYIQLCMAISAQALTSKAASPTRPETDNPKYTFRCWLLRLGFIGDEFATAREELIRLLPGNSAWRQAS
;
A
#
# COMPACT_ATOMS: atom_id res chain seq x y z
N MET A 1 13.33 5.52 -7.23
CA MET A 1 12.64 5.18 -5.97
C MET A 1 12.49 6.42 -5.07
N ARG A 2 13.57 7.06 -4.61
CA ARG A 2 13.58 8.14 -3.61
C ARG A 2 12.92 9.47 -4.04
N THR A 3 12.68 9.69 -5.31
CA THR A 3 12.03 10.91 -5.84
C THR A 3 10.51 10.85 -5.81
N GLN A 4 9.93 9.72 -5.44
CA GLN A 4 8.50 9.53 -5.35
C GLN A 4 7.98 10.03 -3.99
N THR A 5 6.71 10.38 -3.95
CA THR A 5 5.97 10.64 -2.72
C THR A 5 5.16 9.42 -2.32
N PHE A 6 4.89 9.29 -1.03
CA PHE A 6 3.99 8.27 -0.51
C PHE A 6 3.07 8.84 0.58
N GLY A 7 2.01 8.12 0.87
CA GLY A 7 1.17 8.25 2.04
C GLY A 7 0.96 6.89 2.69
N ILE A 8 0.61 6.87 3.95
CA ILE A 8 0.28 5.65 4.67
C ILE A 8 -0.97 5.85 5.51
N GLU A 9 -1.87 4.88 5.46
CA GLU A 9 -3.01 4.72 6.36
C GLU A 9 -2.71 3.52 7.25
N MET A 10 -2.80 3.73 8.58
CA MET A 10 -2.58 2.69 9.59
C MET A 10 -3.85 2.51 10.40
N GLU A 11 -4.53 1.40 10.22
CA GLU A 11 -5.68 1.04 11.03
C GLU A 11 -5.24 0.42 12.35
N THR A 12 -5.82 0.92 13.45
CA THR A 12 -5.45 0.52 14.81
C THR A 12 -6.68 0.33 15.69
N THR A 13 -6.56 -0.54 16.68
CA THR A 13 -7.56 -0.77 17.72
C THR A 13 -6.96 -0.60 19.13
N GLY A 14 -7.79 -0.67 20.17
CA GLY A 14 -7.37 -0.52 21.57
C GLY A 14 -7.25 0.93 22.05
N LEU A 15 -7.19 1.88 21.14
CA LEU A 15 -7.28 3.32 21.42
C LEU A 15 -8.34 3.95 20.52
N GLY A 16 -9.15 4.85 21.08
CA GLY A 16 -10.03 5.72 20.28
C GLY A 16 -9.25 6.88 19.64
N ARG A 17 -9.89 7.54 18.67
CA ARG A 17 -9.32 8.62 17.85
C ARG A 17 -8.64 9.73 18.67
N GLU A 18 -9.32 10.26 19.70
CA GLU A 18 -8.76 11.31 20.55
C GLU A 18 -7.43 10.90 21.22
N ARG A 19 -7.41 9.71 21.82
CA ARG A 19 -6.20 9.21 22.50
C ARG A 19 -5.07 8.93 21.53
N THR A 20 -5.40 8.42 20.34
CA THR A 20 -4.44 8.20 19.26
C THR A 20 -3.86 9.52 18.77
N ALA A 21 -4.72 10.53 18.52
CA ALA A 21 -4.29 11.86 18.10
C ALA A 21 -3.40 12.52 19.16
N LYS A 22 -3.76 12.44 20.45
CA LYS A 22 -2.93 12.96 21.55
C LYS A 22 -1.57 12.27 21.64
N ALA A 23 -1.49 10.97 21.41
CA ALA A 23 -0.21 10.22 21.39
C ALA A 23 0.70 10.70 20.24
N ILE A 24 0.13 10.95 19.06
CA ILE A 24 0.87 11.49 17.91
C ILE A 24 1.29 12.95 18.19
N ALA A 25 0.42 13.78 18.77
CA ALA A 25 0.71 15.15 19.13
C ALA A 25 1.87 15.24 20.13
N ALA A 26 1.89 14.37 21.13
CA ALA A 26 2.98 14.28 22.10
C ALA A 26 4.33 13.92 21.43
N TYR A 27 4.32 13.07 20.40
CA TYR A 27 5.53 12.75 19.62
C TYR A 27 6.10 13.96 18.89
N PHE A 28 5.23 14.88 18.39
CA PHE A 28 5.66 16.10 17.69
C PHE A 28 5.84 17.30 18.61
N GLY A 29 5.44 17.22 19.88
CA GLY A 29 5.42 18.37 20.79
C GLY A 29 4.36 19.41 20.40
N THR A 30 3.22 18.96 19.85
CA THR A 30 2.09 19.79 19.39
C THR A 30 0.80 19.40 20.11
N GLU A 31 -0.31 20.05 19.76
CA GLU A 31 -1.64 19.72 20.28
C GLU A 31 -2.53 19.15 19.17
N ALA A 32 -3.29 18.11 19.51
CA ALA A 32 -4.29 17.52 18.62
C ALA A 32 -5.53 18.42 18.59
N VAL A 33 -6.06 18.69 17.39
CA VAL A 33 -7.23 19.55 17.18
C VAL A 33 -8.39 18.71 16.66
N TYR A 34 -9.52 18.77 17.37
CA TYR A 34 -10.76 18.11 16.95
C TYR A 34 -11.45 18.91 15.83
N HIS A 35 -11.79 18.26 14.74
CA HIS A 35 -12.46 18.85 13.59
C HIS A 35 -13.94 18.47 13.47
N GLY A 36 -14.42 17.44 14.19
CA GLY A 36 -15.83 17.12 14.36
C GLY A 36 -16.60 16.78 13.10
N ARG A 37 -15.91 16.33 12.04
CA ARG A 37 -16.55 15.94 10.80
C ARG A 37 -17.25 14.61 10.96
N HIS A 38 -17.93 14.17 9.91
CA HIS A 38 -18.68 12.92 9.86
C HIS A 38 -17.85 11.65 10.24
N LEU A 39 -16.53 11.69 10.11
CA LEU A 39 -15.62 10.61 10.52
C LEU A 39 -15.02 10.81 11.93
N ASP A 40 -15.52 11.75 12.74
CA ASP A 40 -14.99 12.04 14.08
C ASP A 40 -13.49 12.31 14.04
N ASP A 41 -13.08 13.21 13.11
CA ASP A 41 -11.69 13.40 12.74
C ASP A 41 -10.96 14.39 13.66
N TRP A 42 -9.69 14.05 13.90
CA TRP A 42 -8.71 14.84 14.62
C TRP A 42 -7.54 15.16 13.70
N ARG A 43 -6.99 16.36 13.82
CA ARG A 43 -5.76 16.74 13.14
C ARG A 43 -4.64 16.95 14.12
N VAL A 44 -3.47 16.46 13.77
CA VAL A 44 -2.24 16.63 14.54
C VAL A 44 -1.26 17.42 13.69
N PRO A 45 -1.08 18.73 14.00
CA PRO A 45 -0.12 19.57 13.27
C PRO A 45 1.30 19.07 13.50
N MET A 46 2.15 19.21 12.47
CA MET A 46 3.58 18.97 12.53
C MET A 46 4.35 20.32 12.53
N PRO A 47 5.59 20.32 13.05
CA PRO A 47 6.42 21.55 13.06
C PRO A 47 6.70 22.13 11.67
N ASP A 48 6.61 21.34 10.61
CA ASP A 48 6.83 21.76 9.22
C ASP A 48 5.56 22.24 8.49
N GLY A 49 4.43 22.37 9.20
CA GLY A 49 3.16 22.84 8.69
C GLY A 49 2.26 21.78 8.09
N ARG A 50 2.76 20.54 7.91
CA ARG A 50 1.92 19.39 7.53
C ARG A 50 1.10 18.92 8.74
N HIS A 51 0.18 18.00 8.54
CA HIS A 51 -0.60 17.40 9.63
C HIS A 51 -0.91 15.93 9.37
N TRP A 52 -1.02 15.15 10.43
CA TRP A 52 -1.63 13.83 10.43
C TRP A 52 -3.13 13.96 10.66
N THR A 53 -3.91 13.08 10.06
CA THR A 53 -5.35 12.94 10.35
C THR A 53 -5.57 11.63 11.10
N VAL A 54 -6.47 11.66 12.09
CA VAL A 54 -6.91 10.47 12.83
C VAL A 54 -8.41 10.44 12.75
N GLU A 55 -8.96 9.43 12.09
CA GLU A 55 -10.38 9.36 11.76
C GLU A 55 -10.96 7.97 12.05
N ARG A 56 -12.27 7.83 11.86
CA ARG A 56 -12.97 6.57 12.06
C ARG A 56 -12.95 5.74 10.79
N ASP A 57 -12.58 4.47 10.89
CA ASP A 57 -12.91 3.44 9.91
C ASP A 57 -13.99 2.50 10.49
N GLY A 58 -15.13 2.40 9.79
CA GLY A 58 -16.25 1.56 10.22
C GLY A 58 -16.02 0.05 10.07
N SER A 59 -14.94 -0.38 9.42
CA SER A 59 -14.56 -1.78 9.25
C SER A 59 -13.68 -2.31 10.37
N VAL A 60 -13.10 -1.42 11.19
CA VAL A 60 -12.16 -1.76 12.27
C VAL A 60 -12.88 -1.91 13.60
N THR A 61 -12.43 -2.86 14.42
CA THR A 61 -12.99 -3.14 15.75
C THR A 61 -12.78 -1.96 16.71
N GLU A 62 -13.86 -1.41 17.24
CA GLU A 62 -13.83 -0.31 18.22
C GLU A 62 -13.27 -0.77 19.61
N PRO A 63 -12.57 0.08 20.38
CA PRO A 63 -12.19 1.44 20.01
C PRO A 63 -11.08 1.44 18.96
N CYS A 64 -11.26 2.23 17.89
CA CYS A 64 -10.41 2.22 16.72
C CYS A 64 -9.97 3.62 16.28
N ALA A 65 -8.95 3.66 15.45
CA ALA A 65 -8.53 4.83 14.72
C ALA A 65 -7.86 4.42 13.40
N GLU A 66 -8.19 5.11 12.32
CA GLU A 66 -7.41 5.15 11.10
C GLU A 66 -6.49 6.37 11.15
N VAL A 67 -5.21 6.13 11.02
CA VAL A 67 -4.16 7.16 11.13
C VAL A 67 -3.59 7.42 9.74
N VAL A 68 -3.93 8.58 9.18
CA VAL A 68 -3.58 8.98 7.82
C VAL A 68 -2.43 9.97 7.84
N SER A 69 -1.33 9.64 7.17
CA SER A 69 -0.17 10.52 7.06
C SER A 69 -0.40 11.69 6.13
N PRO A 70 0.34 12.80 6.28
CA PRO A 70 0.51 13.75 5.18
C PRO A 70 1.21 13.09 3.99
N VAL A 71 1.33 13.83 2.87
CA VAL A 71 2.22 13.43 1.79
C VAL A 71 3.65 13.39 2.30
N CYS A 72 4.26 12.21 2.22
CA CYS A 72 5.60 11.89 2.72
C CYS A 72 6.58 11.69 1.57
N ARG A 73 7.87 11.84 1.89
CA ARG A 73 9.02 11.50 1.04
C ARG A 73 9.87 10.42 1.70
N TRP A 74 10.86 9.93 1.00
CA TRP A 74 11.78 8.91 1.52
C TRP A 74 12.36 9.28 2.90
N GLU A 75 12.72 10.54 3.06
CA GLU A 75 13.32 11.09 4.29
C GLU A 75 12.34 11.12 5.48
N ASP A 76 11.04 11.05 5.21
CA ASP A 76 9.99 11.03 6.24
C ASP A 76 9.76 9.62 6.83
N ILE A 77 10.36 8.55 6.27
CA ILE A 77 10.18 7.18 6.78
C ILE A 77 10.47 7.11 8.29
N PRO A 78 11.58 7.63 8.82
CA PRO A 78 11.85 7.58 10.27
C PRO A 78 10.75 8.25 11.12
N MET A 79 10.16 9.34 10.65
CA MET A 79 9.05 10.02 11.30
C MET A 79 7.81 9.12 11.36
N VAL A 80 7.44 8.47 10.25
CA VAL A 80 6.32 7.51 10.21
C VAL A 80 6.52 6.38 11.22
N LEU A 81 7.76 5.85 11.31
CA LEU A 81 8.11 4.81 12.29
C LEU A 81 8.01 5.33 13.75
N GLY A 82 8.36 6.61 13.97
CA GLY A 82 8.21 7.28 15.26
C GLY A 82 6.74 7.39 15.68
N VAL A 83 5.87 7.78 14.76
CA VAL A 83 4.41 7.84 14.99
C VAL A 83 3.85 6.46 15.35
N ALA A 84 4.21 5.41 14.61
CA ALA A 84 3.77 4.05 14.91
C ALA A 84 4.21 3.59 16.31
N LYS A 85 5.46 3.92 16.71
CA LYS A 85 5.97 3.64 18.07
C LYS A 85 5.18 4.42 19.13
N ALA A 86 4.85 5.69 18.89
CA ALA A 86 4.10 6.52 19.82
C ALA A 86 2.69 5.96 20.06
N ILE A 87 1.99 5.58 19.00
CA ILE A 87 0.67 4.93 19.08
C ILE A 87 0.75 3.64 19.91
N ARG A 88 1.73 2.77 19.61
CA ARG A 88 1.93 1.52 20.34
C ARG A 88 2.24 1.75 21.82
N ALA A 89 3.11 2.70 22.13
CA ALA A 89 3.46 3.05 23.51
C ALA A 89 2.26 3.58 24.31
N ALA A 90 1.31 4.25 23.65
CA ALA A 90 0.07 4.71 24.25
C ALA A 90 -0.97 3.59 24.47
N GLY A 91 -0.71 2.37 23.99
CA GLY A 91 -1.58 1.20 24.13
C GLY A 91 -2.36 0.84 22.85
N GLY A 92 -2.06 1.48 21.72
CA GLY A 92 -2.57 1.09 20.40
C GLY A 92 -2.12 -0.31 20.01
N ARG A 93 -3.01 -1.04 19.37
CA ARG A 93 -2.81 -2.43 18.91
C ARG A 93 -3.37 -2.60 17.51
N THR A 94 -3.14 -3.77 16.95
CA THR A 94 -3.75 -4.20 15.68
C THR A 94 -4.29 -5.61 15.85
N ASP A 95 -5.40 -5.90 15.20
CA ASP A 95 -6.00 -7.22 15.11
C ASP A 95 -6.30 -7.59 13.64
N SER A 96 -7.09 -8.65 13.43
CA SER A 96 -7.44 -9.12 12.09
C SER A 96 -8.35 -8.17 11.30
N SER A 97 -8.98 -7.19 11.95
CA SER A 97 -9.78 -6.15 11.29
C SER A 97 -8.91 -5.05 10.70
N CYS A 98 -7.69 -4.86 11.25
CA CYS A 98 -6.79 -3.79 10.86
C CYS A 98 -5.97 -4.12 9.60
N GLY A 99 -5.72 -3.10 8.79
CA GLY A 99 -4.81 -3.13 7.65
C GLY A 99 -3.82 -1.97 7.64
N ILE A 100 -2.91 -2.00 6.69
CA ILE A 100 -2.10 -0.86 6.28
C ILE A 100 -2.32 -0.68 4.78
N HIS A 101 -2.56 0.57 4.38
CA HIS A 101 -2.61 0.98 2.99
C HIS A 101 -1.46 1.93 2.70
N ILE A 102 -0.77 1.71 1.59
CA ILE A 102 0.33 2.56 1.16
C ILE A 102 0.01 3.14 -0.20
N HIS A 103 -0.03 4.46 -0.25
CA HIS A 103 -0.30 5.23 -1.44
C HIS A 103 1.00 5.75 -2.03
N ILE A 104 1.25 5.48 -3.29
CA ILE A 104 2.35 6.09 -4.03
C ILE A 104 1.77 7.16 -4.93
N GLY A 105 2.30 8.36 -4.87
CA GLY A 105 1.86 9.45 -5.75
C GLY A 105 1.97 9.05 -7.22
N LEU A 106 0.92 9.32 -8.00
CA LEU A 106 0.87 8.97 -9.42
C LEU A 106 2.05 9.57 -10.20
N GLY A 107 2.40 10.82 -9.91
CA GLY A 107 3.60 11.50 -10.41
C GLY A 107 3.82 11.32 -11.92
N ALA A 108 4.96 10.72 -12.28
CA ALA A 108 5.36 10.49 -13.67
C ALA A 108 4.77 9.22 -14.30
N HIS A 109 3.83 8.53 -13.64
CA HIS A 109 3.20 7.35 -14.23
C HIS A 109 2.35 7.72 -15.45
N THR A 110 2.49 6.91 -16.47
CA THR A 110 1.70 6.93 -17.71
C THR A 110 0.89 5.64 -17.81
N PRO A 111 -0.11 5.54 -18.71
CA PRO A 111 -0.82 4.29 -18.94
C PRO A 111 0.11 3.09 -19.17
N GLN A 112 1.24 3.32 -19.90
CA GLN A 112 2.23 2.28 -20.18
C GLN A 112 2.97 1.83 -18.91
N SER A 113 3.35 2.77 -18.03
CA SER A 113 4.01 2.41 -16.76
C SER A 113 3.04 1.78 -15.76
N LEU A 114 1.77 2.21 -15.72
CA LEU A 114 0.73 1.55 -14.93
C LEU A 114 0.46 0.13 -15.42
N ARG A 115 0.44 -0.12 -16.73
CA ARG A 115 0.34 -1.47 -17.28
C ARG A 115 1.52 -2.34 -16.84
N ARG A 116 2.75 -1.80 -16.87
CA ARG A 116 3.92 -2.52 -16.34
C ARG A 116 3.78 -2.80 -14.85
N LEU A 117 3.28 -1.85 -14.08
CA LEU A 117 3.02 -2.02 -12.64
C LEU A 117 2.07 -3.18 -12.37
N VAL A 118 0.93 -3.21 -13.05
CA VAL A 118 -0.05 -4.32 -12.94
C VAL A 118 0.61 -5.66 -13.29
N ASN A 119 1.39 -5.71 -14.37
CA ASN A 119 2.10 -6.92 -14.79
C ASN A 119 3.13 -7.37 -13.74
N ILE A 120 3.90 -6.44 -13.16
CA ILE A 120 4.88 -6.76 -12.09
C ILE A 120 4.17 -7.31 -10.87
N VAL A 121 3.09 -6.67 -10.43
CA VAL A 121 2.33 -7.11 -9.25
C VAL A 121 1.72 -8.49 -9.52
N ASN A 122 1.03 -8.70 -10.64
CA ASN A 122 0.46 -10.01 -10.99
C ASN A 122 1.53 -11.11 -11.04
N ALA A 123 2.68 -10.83 -11.66
CA ALA A 123 3.78 -11.81 -11.76
C ALA A 123 4.37 -12.19 -10.40
N LYS A 124 4.19 -11.38 -9.36
CA LYS A 124 4.74 -11.62 -8.01
C LYS A 124 3.67 -11.86 -6.94
N GLU A 125 2.40 -11.89 -7.32
CA GLU A 125 1.27 -11.87 -6.41
C GLU A 125 1.26 -13.05 -5.42
N ASP A 126 1.57 -14.27 -5.86
CA ASP A 126 1.63 -15.43 -4.98
C ASP A 126 2.80 -15.33 -3.98
N LEU A 127 3.95 -14.88 -4.47
CA LEU A 127 5.11 -14.62 -3.63
C LEU A 127 4.86 -13.48 -2.63
N LEU A 128 4.20 -12.40 -3.06
CA LEU A 128 3.79 -11.29 -2.20
C LEU A 128 2.80 -11.76 -1.14
N THR A 129 1.80 -12.54 -1.51
CA THR A 129 0.80 -13.09 -0.58
C THR A 129 1.47 -13.89 0.54
N GLN A 130 2.43 -14.75 0.19
CA GLN A 130 3.18 -15.54 1.17
C GLN A 130 4.15 -14.68 1.99
N ALA A 131 4.94 -13.82 1.33
CA ALA A 131 5.94 -12.98 1.97
C ALA A 131 5.35 -12.02 3.01
N LEU A 132 4.18 -11.45 2.72
CA LEU A 132 3.46 -10.52 3.58
C LEU A 132 2.55 -11.23 4.59
N GLY A 133 2.36 -12.55 4.46
CA GLY A 133 1.47 -13.33 5.32
C GLY A 133 0.02 -12.87 5.22
N ILE A 134 -0.43 -12.53 4.01
CA ILE A 134 -1.82 -12.07 3.80
C ILE A 134 -2.78 -13.19 4.15
N THR A 135 -3.69 -12.92 5.09
CA THR A 135 -4.66 -13.93 5.51
C THR A 135 -5.67 -14.25 4.39
N PRO A 136 -6.19 -15.49 4.30
CA PRO A 136 -7.21 -15.83 3.30
C PRO A 136 -8.45 -14.94 3.38
N SER A 137 -8.91 -14.60 4.58
CA SER A 137 -10.06 -13.71 4.79
C SER A 137 -9.81 -12.30 4.24
N ARG A 138 -8.62 -11.73 4.50
CA ARG A 138 -8.24 -10.43 3.98
C ARG A 138 -8.11 -10.47 2.45
N ARG A 139 -7.47 -11.51 1.90
CA ARG A 139 -7.33 -11.69 0.46
C ARG A 139 -8.68 -11.78 -0.26
N ALA A 140 -9.65 -12.46 0.34
CA ALA A 140 -10.97 -12.63 -0.26
C ALA A 140 -11.81 -11.34 -0.24
N ARG A 141 -11.62 -10.46 0.77
CA ARG A 141 -12.49 -9.32 1.01
C ARG A 141 -11.88 -7.98 0.63
N TRP A 142 -10.64 -7.72 1.04
CA TRP A 142 -10.04 -6.38 1.03
C TRP A 142 -8.87 -6.20 0.08
N CYS A 143 -8.22 -7.29 -0.31
CA CYS A 143 -7.06 -7.25 -1.19
C CYS A 143 -7.08 -8.42 -2.18
N GLN A 144 -8.14 -8.46 -2.99
CA GLN A 144 -8.32 -9.46 -4.04
C GLN A 144 -7.15 -9.44 -5.03
N PRO A 145 -6.83 -10.57 -5.66
CA PRO A 145 -5.81 -10.63 -6.69
C PRO A 145 -6.18 -9.77 -7.92
N VAL A 146 -5.19 -9.55 -8.77
CA VAL A 146 -5.42 -8.92 -10.08
C VAL A 146 -6.44 -9.75 -10.85
N GLU A 147 -7.51 -9.11 -11.33
CA GLU A 147 -8.58 -9.78 -12.07
C GLU A 147 -8.04 -10.28 -13.43
N PRO A 148 -8.17 -11.59 -13.75
CA PRO A 148 -7.55 -12.16 -14.95
C PRO A 148 -8.02 -11.55 -16.27
N ARG A 149 -9.32 -11.26 -16.41
CA ARG A 149 -9.88 -10.66 -17.62
C ARG A 149 -9.44 -9.19 -17.79
N PHE A 150 -9.31 -8.47 -16.68
CA PHE A 150 -8.70 -7.15 -16.68
C PHE A 150 -7.27 -7.22 -17.21
N LEU A 151 -6.46 -8.12 -16.66
CA LEU A 151 -5.07 -8.30 -17.06
C LEU A 151 -4.93 -8.66 -18.55
N GLU A 152 -5.76 -9.57 -19.03
CA GLU A 152 -5.78 -10.00 -20.44
C GLU A 152 -6.14 -8.82 -21.36
N GLU A 153 -7.26 -8.12 -21.08
CA GLU A 153 -7.70 -7.00 -21.92
C GLU A 153 -6.70 -5.84 -21.89
N LEU A 154 -6.13 -5.52 -20.72
CA LEU A 154 -5.11 -4.50 -20.54
C LEU A 154 -3.88 -4.78 -21.40
N ASN A 155 -3.39 -6.03 -21.43
CA ASN A 155 -2.21 -6.41 -22.20
C ASN A 155 -2.51 -6.56 -23.71
N ARG A 156 -3.73 -6.88 -24.08
CA ARG A 156 -4.18 -6.92 -25.46
C ARG A 156 -4.36 -5.52 -26.05
N ARG A 157 -5.05 -4.61 -25.33
CA ARG A 157 -5.39 -3.27 -25.82
C ARG A 157 -4.25 -2.27 -25.67
N LYS A 158 -3.45 -2.37 -24.61
CA LYS A 158 -2.33 -1.45 -24.32
C LYS A 158 -2.73 0.01 -24.40
N PRO A 159 -3.70 0.47 -23.58
CA PRO A 159 -4.21 1.84 -23.67
C PRO A 159 -3.08 2.87 -23.56
N ASP A 160 -3.19 3.93 -24.34
CA ASP A 160 -2.26 5.07 -24.39
C ASP A 160 -2.76 6.28 -23.60
N THR A 161 -4.03 6.27 -23.18
CA THR A 161 -4.66 7.30 -22.36
C THR A 161 -5.10 6.77 -20.99
N MET A 162 -5.16 7.66 -19.99
CA MET A 162 -5.67 7.32 -18.66
C MET A 162 -7.15 6.94 -18.70
N ASP A 163 -7.95 7.63 -19.52
CA ASP A 163 -9.37 7.31 -19.75
C ASP A 163 -9.56 5.90 -20.32
N GLY A 164 -8.74 5.54 -21.31
CA GLY A 164 -8.76 4.20 -21.89
C GLY A 164 -8.36 3.11 -20.88
N PHE A 165 -7.42 3.42 -20.00
CA PHE A 165 -7.03 2.51 -18.91
C PHE A 165 -8.16 2.38 -17.87
N ALA A 166 -8.73 3.50 -17.42
CA ALA A 166 -9.82 3.54 -16.47
C ALA A 166 -11.05 2.75 -16.97
N ALA A 167 -11.39 2.90 -18.26
CA ALA A 167 -12.49 2.16 -18.87
C ALA A 167 -12.30 0.63 -18.79
N ILE A 168 -11.06 0.14 -18.98
CA ILE A 168 -10.75 -1.29 -18.84
C ILE A 168 -10.77 -1.69 -17.35
N TRP A 169 -10.19 -0.85 -16.46
CA TRP A 169 -10.16 -1.10 -15.02
C TRP A 169 -11.56 -1.31 -14.44
N TYR A 170 -12.46 -0.36 -14.62
CA TYR A 170 -13.80 -0.43 -14.04
C TYR A 170 -14.70 -1.47 -14.70
N ARG A 171 -14.52 -1.74 -16.00
CA ARG A 171 -15.26 -2.79 -16.68
C ARG A 171 -15.13 -4.14 -15.99
N TRP A 172 -13.94 -4.50 -15.54
CA TRP A 172 -13.65 -5.82 -14.99
C TRP A 172 -13.68 -5.86 -13.46
N ASN A 173 -13.36 -4.76 -12.79
CA ASN A 173 -13.28 -4.72 -11.33
C ASN A 173 -14.57 -4.18 -10.69
N SER A 174 -15.42 -3.45 -11.43
CA SER A 174 -16.74 -2.98 -10.97
C SER A 174 -17.90 -3.55 -11.81
N GLY A 175 -17.61 -4.20 -12.92
CA GLY A 175 -18.64 -4.66 -13.86
C GLY A 175 -19.35 -3.54 -14.62
N SER A 176 -18.83 -2.32 -14.62
CA SER A 176 -19.45 -1.14 -15.22
C SER A 176 -18.83 -0.73 -16.54
N THR A 177 -19.67 -0.35 -17.50
CA THR A 177 -19.24 0.28 -18.76
C THR A 177 -19.14 1.81 -18.66
N ASN A 178 -19.73 2.41 -17.62
CA ASN A 178 -19.63 3.84 -17.33
C ASN A 178 -18.55 4.08 -16.26
N TRP A 179 -17.29 4.10 -16.68
CA TRP A 179 -16.18 4.24 -15.77
C TRP A 179 -16.17 5.56 -14.98
N ARG A 180 -16.71 6.66 -15.55
CA ARG A 180 -16.77 7.97 -14.87
C ARG A 180 -17.64 7.91 -13.63
N SER A 181 -18.80 7.29 -13.74
CA SER A 181 -19.71 7.09 -12.60
C SER A 181 -19.05 6.24 -11.49
N CYS A 182 -18.21 5.26 -11.85
CA CYS A 182 -17.45 4.48 -10.86
C CYS A 182 -16.32 5.32 -10.24
N ALA A 183 -15.63 6.12 -11.03
CA ALA A 183 -14.55 6.98 -10.54
C ALA A 183 -15.03 8.03 -9.53
N ASP A 184 -16.28 8.47 -9.66
CA ASP A 184 -16.95 9.39 -8.74
C ASP A 184 -17.54 8.69 -7.50
N CYS A 185 -17.48 7.37 -7.41
CA CYS A 185 -18.05 6.59 -6.31
C CYS A 185 -16.97 6.17 -5.32
N HIS A 186 -16.90 6.81 -4.15
CA HIS A 186 -15.91 6.54 -3.11
C HIS A 186 -15.82 5.03 -2.73
N TYR A 187 -16.95 4.35 -2.66
CA TYR A 187 -17.05 2.94 -2.26
C TYR A 187 -17.15 1.97 -3.44
N ASP A 188 -16.66 2.37 -4.64
CA ASP A 188 -16.66 1.46 -5.78
C ASP A 188 -15.92 0.16 -5.47
N SER A 189 -16.48 -0.98 -5.90
CA SER A 189 -15.95 -2.31 -5.59
C SER A 189 -14.55 -2.57 -6.14
N SER A 190 -14.14 -1.84 -7.18
CA SER A 190 -12.81 -1.96 -7.78
C SER A 190 -11.66 -1.62 -6.81
N ARG A 191 -11.94 -0.92 -5.71
CA ARG A 191 -10.92 -0.57 -4.71
C ARG A 191 -10.42 -1.75 -3.88
N TYR A 192 -11.12 -2.88 -3.86
CA TYR A 192 -10.81 -4.01 -2.98
C TYR A 192 -9.81 -5.01 -3.57
N HIS A 193 -8.84 -4.51 -4.33
CA HIS A 193 -7.72 -5.29 -4.85
C HIS A 193 -6.41 -5.01 -4.09
N LEU A 194 -5.47 -5.97 -4.09
CA LEU A 194 -4.12 -5.83 -3.54
C LEU A 194 -3.44 -4.57 -4.09
N LEU A 195 -3.54 -4.38 -5.41
CA LEU A 195 -3.17 -3.16 -6.12
C LEU A 195 -4.46 -2.43 -6.51
N ASN A 196 -4.79 -1.37 -5.78
CA ASN A 196 -5.97 -0.56 -6.04
C ASN A 196 -5.58 0.64 -6.92
N LEU A 197 -6.19 0.71 -8.11
CA LEU A 197 -6.05 1.84 -9.03
C LEU A 197 -7.28 2.76 -9.04
N HIS A 198 -8.30 2.50 -8.22
CA HIS A 198 -9.44 3.42 -8.08
C HIS A 198 -8.98 4.82 -7.65
N ALA A 199 -8.07 4.91 -6.67
CA ALA A 199 -7.48 6.17 -6.23
C ALA A 199 -6.67 6.89 -7.34
N THR A 200 -6.26 6.17 -8.40
CA THR A 200 -5.60 6.75 -9.58
C THR A 200 -6.58 7.49 -10.49
N PHE A 201 -7.81 7.02 -10.58
CA PHE A 201 -8.83 7.50 -11.53
C PHE A 201 -9.94 8.31 -10.86
N SER A 202 -10.07 8.22 -9.53
CA SER A 202 -11.11 8.92 -8.77
C SER A 202 -10.99 10.43 -8.93
N THR A 203 -12.14 11.08 -9.12
CA THR A 203 -12.25 12.55 -9.22
C THR A 203 -12.51 13.22 -7.88
N GLU A 204 -12.82 12.43 -6.84
CA GLU A 204 -13.13 12.95 -5.50
C GLU A 204 -11.91 13.47 -4.73
N ARG A 205 -10.71 13.05 -5.11
CA ARG A 205 -9.47 13.41 -4.40
C ARG A 205 -8.58 14.26 -5.31
N PRO A 206 -8.01 15.36 -4.80
CA PRO A 206 -7.13 16.22 -5.59
C PRO A 206 -5.77 15.54 -5.91
N ALA A 207 -5.38 14.55 -5.12
CA ALA A 207 -4.14 13.81 -5.31
C ALA A 207 -4.42 12.39 -5.80
N HIS A 208 -4.04 12.12 -7.05
CA HIS A 208 -4.12 10.78 -7.62
C HIS A 208 -2.99 9.90 -7.09
N THR A 209 -3.32 8.70 -6.64
CA THR A 209 -2.35 7.76 -6.07
C THR A 209 -2.57 6.34 -6.58
N ILE A 210 -1.50 5.54 -6.49
CA ILE A 210 -1.51 4.10 -6.66
C ILE A 210 -1.53 3.52 -5.25
N GLU A 211 -2.54 2.77 -4.88
CA GLU A 211 -2.69 2.24 -3.53
C GLU A 211 -2.37 0.75 -3.47
N PHE A 212 -1.56 0.37 -2.49
CA PHE A 212 -1.27 -1.02 -2.12
C PHE A 212 -2.01 -1.36 -0.83
N ARG A 213 -2.99 -2.27 -0.90
CA ARG A 213 -3.83 -2.71 0.22
C ARG A 213 -3.44 -4.06 0.81
N ALA A 214 -2.28 -4.57 0.44
CA ALA A 214 -1.84 -5.94 0.70
C ALA A 214 -1.54 -6.25 2.18
N PHE A 215 -1.36 -5.24 3.02
CA PHE A 215 -0.70 -5.44 4.31
C PHE A 215 -1.69 -5.65 5.44
N ASN A 216 -1.44 -6.67 6.29
CA ASN A 216 -2.11 -6.81 7.57
C ASN A 216 -1.73 -5.64 8.49
N GLY A 217 -2.62 -5.24 9.39
CA GLY A 217 -2.35 -4.20 10.37
C GLY A 217 -1.14 -4.52 11.24
N THR A 218 -0.29 -3.53 11.47
CA THR A 218 0.88 -3.64 12.34
C THR A 218 1.36 -2.26 12.80
N LEU A 219 1.87 -2.19 14.03
CA LEU A 219 2.62 -1.04 14.56
C LEU A 219 4.12 -1.36 14.73
N GLU A 220 4.59 -2.45 14.11
CA GLU A 220 6.00 -2.84 14.12
C GLU A 220 6.80 -2.01 13.10
N PRO A 221 7.75 -1.15 13.56
CA PRO A 221 8.46 -0.23 12.66
C PRO A 221 9.21 -0.94 11.53
N ARG A 222 9.82 -2.08 11.81
CA ARG A 222 10.58 -2.86 10.79
C ARG A 222 9.69 -3.29 9.63
N LYS A 223 8.46 -3.73 9.91
CA LYS A 223 7.49 -4.13 8.89
C LYS A 223 7.00 -2.92 8.10
N ILE A 224 6.62 -1.84 8.80
CA ILE A 224 6.13 -0.60 8.15
C ILE A 224 7.20 -0.06 7.19
N GLN A 225 8.46 0.01 7.63
CA GLN A 225 9.58 0.41 6.77
C GLN A 225 9.69 -0.47 5.53
N ALA A 226 9.66 -1.80 5.72
CA ALA A 226 9.76 -2.76 4.64
C ALA A 226 8.61 -2.61 3.62
N TYR A 227 7.39 -2.35 4.09
CA TYR A 227 6.22 -2.17 3.25
C TYR A 227 6.30 -0.89 2.42
N ILE A 228 6.66 0.24 3.03
CA ILE A 228 6.85 1.52 2.31
C ILE A 228 7.93 1.36 1.24
N GLN A 229 9.09 0.82 1.61
CA GLN A 229 10.21 0.62 0.69
C GLN A 229 9.83 -0.31 -0.47
N LEU A 230 9.06 -1.38 -0.21
CA LEU A 230 8.59 -2.31 -1.23
C LEU A 230 7.67 -1.62 -2.25
N CYS A 231 6.66 -0.88 -1.80
CA CYS A 231 5.73 -0.18 -2.68
C CYS A 231 6.44 0.86 -3.56
N MET A 232 7.33 1.67 -2.96
CA MET A 232 8.13 2.65 -3.69
C MET A 232 9.06 1.99 -4.72
N ALA A 233 9.63 0.83 -4.40
CA ALA A 233 10.52 0.10 -5.30
C ALA A 233 9.77 -0.56 -6.47
N ILE A 234 8.60 -1.15 -6.22
CA ILE A 234 7.73 -1.72 -7.27
C ILE A 234 7.30 -0.63 -8.25
N SER A 235 6.85 0.51 -7.73
CA SER A 235 6.47 1.67 -8.55
C SER A 235 7.66 2.19 -9.36
N ALA A 236 8.84 2.33 -8.75
CA ALA A 236 10.07 2.75 -9.45
C ALA A 236 10.47 1.77 -10.55
N GLN A 237 10.35 0.46 -10.32
CA GLN A 237 10.59 -0.55 -11.34
C GLN A 237 9.63 -0.37 -12.54
N ALA A 238 8.36 -0.11 -12.27
CA ALA A 238 7.37 0.11 -13.33
C ALA A 238 7.67 1.36 -14.16
N LEU A 239 8.21 2.41 -13.54
CA LEU A 239 8.62 3.64 -14.23
C LEU A 239 9.85 3.43 -15.12
N THR A 240 10.85 2.69 -14.63
CA THR A 240 12.16 2.57 -15.29
C THR A 240 12.27 1.39 -16.25
N SER A 241 11.44 0.36 -16.11
CA SER A 241 11.46 -0.82 -16.97
C SER A 241 10.95 -0.51 -18.37
N LYS A 242 11.58 -1.07 -19.40
CA LYS A 242 11.08 -0.99 -20.79
C LYS A 242 9.82 -1.85 -21.00
N ALA A 243 9.78 -3.02 -20.34
CA ALA A 243 8.67 -3.97 -20.39
C ALA A 243 8.53 -4.73 -19.07
N ALA A 244 7.36 -5.34 -18.84
CA ALA A 244 7.11 -6.25 -17.74
C ALA A 244 6.18 -7.37 -18.21
N SER A 245 6.59 -8.64 -17.98
CA SER A 245 5.74 -9.80 -18.23
C SER A 245 4.78 -10.00 -17.06
N PRO A 246 3.51 -10.35 -17.31
CA PRO A 246 2.58 -10.76 -16.27
C PRO A 246 2.77 -12.21 -15.81
N THR A 247 3.66 -12.98 -16.46
CA THR A 247 3.86 -14.40 -16.19
C THR A 247 4.39 -14.63 -14.77
N ARG A 248 3.72 -15.49 -14.03
CA ARG A 248 4.15 -15.91 -12.69
C ARG A 248 5.35 -16.83 -12.77
N PRO A 249 6.39 -16.68 -11.95
CA PRO A 249 7.52 -17.58 -11.96
C PRO A 249 7.12 -18.92 -11.33
N GLU A 250 7.48 -20.01 -11.98
CA GLU A 250 7.51 -21.30 -11.33
C GLU A 250 8.78 -21.40 -10.48
N THR A 251 8.64 -21.80 -9.22
CA THR A 251 9.77 -21.92 -8.30
C THR A 251 9.50 -22.93 -7.19
N ASP A 252 10.48 -23.77 -6.93
CA ASP A 252 10.58 -24.67 -5.79
C ASP A 252 11.22 -23.99 -4.55
N ASN A 253 11.82 -22.81 -4.75
CA ASN A 253 12.41 -22.02 -3.69
C ASN A 253 11.91 -20.56 -3.69
N PRO A 254 10.71 -20.30 -3.13
CA PRO A 254 10.11 -18.98 -3.07
C PRO A 254 11.00 -17.91 -2.41
N LYS A 255 11.71 -18.28 -1.32
CA LYS A 255 12.60 -17.38 -0.59
C LYS A 255 13.75 -16.87 -1.45
N TYR A 256 14.42 -17.76 -2.17
CA TYR A 256 15.50 -17.38 -3.10
C TYR A 256 14.97 -16.52 -4.24
N THR A 257 13.88 -16.95 -4.87
CA THR A 257 13.26 -16.23 -6.00
C THR A 257 12.85 -14.82 -5.62
N PHE A 258 12.22 -14.67 -4.45
CA PHE A 258 11.80 -13.36 -3.95
C PHE A 258 12.97 -12.48 -3.57
N ARG A 259 14.00 -13.04 -2.88
CA ARG A 259 15.23 -12.32 -2.57
C ARG A 259 15.92 -11.80 -3.84
N CYS A 260 16.04 -12.62 -4.87
CA CYS A 260 16.61 -12.20 -6.14
C CYS A 260 15.81 -11.06 -6.79
N TRP A 261 14.49 -11.08 -6.66
CA TRP A 261 13.67 -9.98 -7.14
C TRP A 261 13.87 -8.71 -6.31
N LEU A 262 13.95 -8.78 -4.98
CA LEU A 262 14.26 -7.63 -4.12
C LEU A 262 15.59 -6.97 -4.52
N LEU A 263 16.62 -7.75 -4.82
CA LEU A 263 17.91 -7.20 -5.30
C LEU A 263 17.74 -6.46 -6.65
N ARG A 264 16.90 -6.99 -7.57
CA ARG A 264 16.58 -6.31 -8.83
C ARG A 264 15.74 -5.05 -8.64
N LEU A 265 14.95 -4.96 -7.56
CA LEU A 265 14.24 -3.75 -7.14
C LEU A 265 15.19 -2.70 -6.54
N GLY A 266 16.45 -3.03 -6.31
CA GLY A 266 17.45 -2.12 -5.73
C GLY A 266 17.58 -2.23 -4.21
N PHE A 267 17.09 -3.31 -3.59
CA PHE A 267 17.29 -3.57 -2.15
C PHE A 267 18.72 -4.04 -1.89
N ILE A 268 19.69 -3.14 -2.09
CA ILE A 268 21.12 -3.39 -1.95
C ILE A 268 21.67 -2.45 -0.87
N GLY A 269 22.65 -2.93 -0.08
CA GLY A 269 23.25 -2.17 1.02
C GLY A 269 22.51 -2.31 2.35
N ASP A 270 23.08 -1.70 3.38
CA ASP A 270 22.65 -1.85 4.78
C ASP A 270 21.30 -1.17 5.06
N GLU A 271 20.98 -0.08 4.36
CA GLU A 271 19.72 0.62 4.50
C GLU A 271 18.48 -0.24 4.18
N PHE A 272 18.68 -1.30 3.37
CA PHE A 272 17.63 -2.25 3.02
C PHE A 272 17.75 -3.59 3.76
N ALA A 273 18.70 -3.75 4.66
CA ALA A 273 18.91 -5.02 5.38
C ALA A 273 17.63 -5.45 6.13
N THR A 274 17.07 -4.54 6.92
CA THR A 274 15.80 -4.77 7.64
C THR A 274 14.67 -5.17 6.71
N ALA A 275 14.49 -4.46 5.60
CA ALA A 275 13.40 -4.77 4.66
C ALA A 275 13.61 -6.13 3.97
N ARG A 276 14.86 -6.46 3.58
CA ARG A 276 15.15 -7.79 3.01
C ARG A 276 14.82 -8.91 3.99
N GLU A 277 15.21 -8.78 5.25
CA GLU A 277 14.92 -9.77 6.29
C GLU A 277 13.41 -9.94 6.50
N GLU A 278 12.68 -8.85 6.71
CA GLU A 278 11.25 -8.89 6.96
C GLU A 278 10.46 -9.47 5.78
N LEU A 279 10.81 -9.08 4.55
CA LEU A 279 10.08 -9.47 3.35
C LEU A 279 10.33 -10.93 2.92
N ILE A 280 11.42 -11.57 3.34
CA ILE A 280 11.65 -13.00 3.04
C ILE A 280 11.37 -13.93 4.22
N ARG A 281 11.06 -13.38 5.40
CA ARG A 281 10.98 -14.11 6.66
C ARG A 281 9.95 -15.25 6.62
N LEU A 282 8.79 -15.02 6.03
CA LEU A 282 7.68 -15.98 5.98
C LEU A 282 7.75 -16.94 4.77
N LEU A 283 8.67 -16.70 3.84
CA LEU A 283 8.79 -17.55 2.66
C LEU A 283 9.53 -18.85 2.99
N PRO A 284 9.06 -20.01 2.49
CA PRO A 284 9.76 -21.26 2.63
C PRO A 284 11.01 -21.30 1.71
N GLY A 285 11.92 -22.20 2.04
CA GLY A 285 13.14 -22.42 1.27
C GLY A 285 14.37 -21.72 1.84
N ASN A 286 15.42 -21.68 1.07
CA ASN A 286 16.74 -21.16 1.41
C ASN A 286 17.01 -19.83 0.67
N SER A 287 17.55 -18.85 1.34
CA SER A 287 17.85 -17.55 0.72
C SER A 287 19.18 -17.51 -0.06
N ALA A 288 20.08 -18.46 0.16
CA ALA A 288 21.41 -18.48 -0.44
C ALA A 288 21.50 -19.26 -1.75
N TRP A 289 20.74 -20.36 -1.88
CA TRP A 289 20.85 -21.30 -2.99
C TRP A 289 19.55 -21.39 -3.77
N ARG A 290 19.67 -21.55 -5.12
CA ARG A 290 18.50 -21.67 -6.01
C ARG A 290 17.72 -22.97 -5.77
N GLN A 291 18.39 -24.08 -5.54
CA GLN A 291 17.75 -25.35 -5.22
C GLN A 291 17.45 -25.41 -3.73
N ALA A 292 16.24 -25.79 -3.38
CA ALA A 292 15.90 -26.14 -2.01
C ALA A 292 16.60 -27.47 -1.70
N SER A 293 17.55 -27.46 -0.78
CA SER A 293 18.18 -28.66 -0.24
C SER A 293 17.23 -29.39 0.71
#